data_285a0016e9d7834bfd5993f8c1fc6407
#
_entry.id   285a0016e9d7834bfd5993f8c1fc6407
#
_cell.length_a   1.000
_cell.length_b   1.000
_cell.length_c   1.000
_cell.angle_alpha   90.00
_cell.angle_beta   90.00
_cell.angle_gamma   90.00
#
_symmetry.space_group_name_H-M   'P 1'
#
loop_
_entity.id
_entity.type
_entity.pdbx_description
1 polymer ?
#
loop_
_entity_poly.entity_id
_entity_poly.type
_entity_poly.pdbx_seq_one_letter_code
_entity_poly.pdbx_strand_id
1 'polypeptide(L)'
;KGERLAEVAKKLNVLNEEDLLAALGYGGVTINGVMAKLIEVHKKEVRSNTPQDISQMLEGLKPKNTKPRKSHGVLVEGEAGLLVRLARCCNPIPGDIITGYITRGRGISVHCSDCPNVLNSNDEYERMIEVSWDINIDTKYKVAIEIICSDKAGVLNELMMVPSESKVNISSINARTHKNKTATVNFSLEVSNAQQVERIMTNLR
;
A
#
# COMPACT_ATOMS: atom_id res chain seq x y z
N LYS A 1 29.92 24.04 -4.72
CA LYS A 1 28.94 23.28 -3.90
C LYS A 1 27.93 24.18 -3.18
N GLY A 2 28.31 25.38 -2.73
CA GLY A 2 27.45 26.33 -2.01
C GLY A 2 26.36 27.00 -2.89
N GLU A 3 26.61 27.26 -4.15
CA GLU A 3 25.67 27.97 -5.04
C GLU A 3 24.32 27.24 -5.19
N ARG A 4 24.33 25.89 -5.20
CA ARG A 4 23.11 25.08 -5.32
C ARG A 4 22.24 25.12 -4.06
N LEU A 5 22.88 25.16 -2.89
CA LEU A 5 22.13 25.28 -1.63
C LEU A 5 21.52 26.66 -1.46
N ALA A 6 22.21 27.71 -1.91
CA ALA A 6 21.68 29.07 -1.93
C ALA A 6 20.45 29.22 -2.85
N GLU A 7 20.44 28.53 -4.02
CA GLU A 7 19.26 28.53 -4.91
C GLU A 7 18.08 27.73 -4.30
N VAL A 8 18.37 26.63 -3.61
CA VAL A 8 17.34 25.85 -2.88
C VAL A 8 16.77 26.67 -1.72
N ALA A 9 17.62 27.41 -0.98
CA ALA A 9 17.16 28.29 0.09
C ALA A 9 16.16 29.32 -0.41
N LYS A 10 16.45 29.99 -1.54
CA LYS A 10 15.53 30.93 -2.20
C LYS A 10 14.19 30.28 -2.58
N LYS A 11 14.22 29.05 -3.10
CA LYS A 11 12.99 28.32 -3.49
C LYS A 11 12.14 27.87 -2.30
N LEU A 12 12.74 27.74 -1.14
CA LEU A 12 12.07 27.38 0.10
C LEU A 12 11.74 28.60 0.99
N ASN A 13 11.87 29.83 0.43
CA ASN A 13 11.66 31.11 1.12
C ASN A 13 12.53 31.26 2.38
N VAL A 14 13.77 30.75 2.35
CA VAL A 14 14.77 30.90 3.40
C VAL A 14 15.86 31.86 2.93
N LEU A 15 16.35 32.73 3.82
CA LEU A 15 17.21 33.85 3.46
C LEU A 15 18.58 33.44 2.88
N ASN A 16 19.18 32.40 3.45
CA ASN A 16 20.51 31.92 3.05
C ASN A 16 20.71 30.42 3.34
N GLU A 17 21.91 29.90 3.01
CA GLU A 17 22.28 28.50 3.19
C GLU A 17 22.33 28.09 4.68
N GLU A 18 22.82 28.97 5.56
CA GLU A 18 22.94 28.71 6.98
C GLU A 18 21.57 28.62 7.64
N ASP A 19 20.65 29.51 7.26
CA ASP A 19 19.25 29.48 7.72
C ASP A 19 18.53 28.23 7.20
N LEU A 20 18.84 27.74 5.99
CA LEU A 20 18.31 26.49 5.46
C LEU A 20 18.75 25.30 6.29
N LEU A 21 20.05 25.25 6.66
CA LEU A 21 20.58 24.19 7.52
C LEU A 21 20.00 24.26 8.93
N ALA A 22 19.83 25.45 9.48
CA ALA A 22 19.18 25.67 10.77
C ALA A 22 17.70 25.24 10.72
N ALA A 23 16.94 25.64 9.67
CA ALA A 23 15.55 25.23 9.47
C ALA A 23 15.41 23.69 9.34
N LEU A 24 16.40 23.04 8.73
CA LEU A 24 16.47 21.58 8.64
C LEU A 24 16.69 20.94 10.02
N GLY A 25 17.57 21.54 10.84
CA GLY A 25 17.87 21.08 12.20
C GLY A 25 16.68 21.23 13.16
N TYR A 26 15.93 22.31 13.06
CA TYR A 26 14.73 22.57 13.87
C TYR A 26 13.43 21.95 13.31
N GLY A 27 13.51 21.28 12.15
CA GLY A 27 12.35 20.64 11.53
C GLY A 27 11.40 21.59 10.80
N GLY A 28 11.78 22.86 10.60
CA GLY A 28 11.01 23.84 9.82
C GLY A 28 10.97 23.53 8.32
N VAL A 29 11.96 22.79 7.82
CA VAL A 29 12.01 22.26 6.46
C VAL A 29 12.36 20.78 6.51
N THR A 30 11.67 19.95 5.70
CA THR A 30 11.95 18.51 5.67
C THR A 30 13.12 18.17 4.74
N ILE A 31 13.94 17.17 5.10
CA ILE A 31 15.02 16.66 4.26
C ILE A 31 14.54 16.31 2.86
N ASN A 32 13.37 15.67 2.77
CA ASN A 32 12.78 15.29 1.47
C ASN A 32 12.42 16.51 0.62
N GLY A 33 11.93 17.60 1.23
CA GLY A 33 11.65 18.87 0.54
C GLY A 33 12.92 19.51 -0.03
N VAL A 34 14.00 19.54 0.75
CA VAL A 34 15.31 20.05 0.32
C VAL A 34 15.88 19.20 -0.82
N MET A 35 15.84 17.87 -0.68
CA MET A 35 16.32 16.95 -1.72
C MET A 35 15.54 17.05 -3.03
N ALA A 36 14.22 17.20 -2.98
CA ALA A 36 13.40 17.39 -4.17
C ALA A 36 13.80 18.68 -4.92
N LYS A 37 14.05 19.77 -4.19
CA LYS A 37 14.48 21.04 -4.78
C LYS A 37 15.91 21.00 -5.30
N LEU A 38 16.84 20.30 -4.63
CA LEU A 38 18.20 20.07 -5.13
C LEU A 38 18.21 19.31 -6.45
N ILE A 39 17.37 18.26 -6.58
CA ILE A 39 17.23 17.48 -7.81
C ILE A 39 16.66 18.36 -8.93
N GLU A 40 15.69 19.24 -8.63
CA GLU A 40 15.12 20.18 -9.59
C GLU A 40 16.17 21.20 -10.11
N VAL A 41 16.97 21.78 -9.21
CA VAL A 41 18.05 22.69 -9.55
C VAL A 41 19.11 22.01 -10.41
N HIS A 42 19.53 20.79 -10.01
CA HIS A 42 20.51 20.01 -10.77
C HIS A 42 20.00 19.64 -12.17
N LYS A 43 18.74 19.26 -12.31
CA LYS A 43 18.12 18.99 -13.63
C LYS A 43 18.10 20.22 -14.53
N LYS A 44 17.90 21.42 -13.99
CA LYS A 44 17.96 22.66 -14.76
C LYS A 44 19.38 22.97 -15.26
N GLU A 45 20.39 22.84 -14.40
CA GLU A 45 21.80 23.04 -14.78
C GLU A 45 22.25 22.06 -15.87
N VAL A 46 21.86 20.80 -15.77
CA VAL A 46 22.19 19.77 -16.77
C VAL A 46 21.52 20.09 -18.12
N ARG A 47 20.29 20.65 -18.14
CA ARG A 47 19.59 21.04 -19.36
C ARG A 47 20.17 22.29 -20.03
N SER A 48 20.75 23.21 -19.26
CA SER A 48 21.35 24.45 -19.79
C SER A 48 22.76 24.24 -20.34
N ASN A 49 23.45 23.15 -19.98
CA ASN A 49 24.82 22.87 -20.40
C ASN A 49 24.96 21.77 -21.48
N THR A 50 23.87 21.35 -22.11
CA THR A 50 23.90 20.30 -23.12
C THR A 50 23.85 20.91 -24.52
N PRO A 51 24.86 20.70 -25.41
CA PRO A 51 24.77 21.05 -26.81
C PRO A 51 23.62 20.30 -27.49
N GLN A 52 23.00 20.90 -28.51
CA GLN A 52 21.78 20.43 -29.20
C GLN A 52 21.91 19.06 -29.89
N ASP A 53 23.10 18.47 -29.93
CA ASP A 53 23.35 17.18 -30.60
C ASP A 53 22.94 15.93 -29.79
N ILE A 54 22.65 16.07 -28.49
CA ILE A 54 22.28 14.91 -27.65
C ILE A 54 20.76 14.64 -27.69
N SER A 55 19.96 15.58 -28.21
CA SER A 55 18.50 15.39 -28.33
C SER A 55 18.13 14.23 -29.26
N GLN A 56 18.94 13.97 -30.31
CA GLN A 56 18.72 12.88 -31.25
C GLN A 56 19.16 11.51 -30.70
N MET A 57 20.13 11.48 -29.79
CA MET A 57 20.54 10.23 -29.13
C MET A 57 19.57 9.80 -28.00
N LEU A 58 18.79 10.71 -27.44
CA LEU A 58 17.81 10.43 -26.38
C LEU A 58 16.46 9.93 -26.90
N GLU A 59 16.15 10.11 -28.19
CA GLU A 59 14.94 9.52 -28.79
C GLU A 59 14.98 7.99 -28.86
N GLY A 60 16.16 7.38 -28.78
CA GLY A 60 16.35 5.92 -28.70
C GLY A 60 16.23 5.32 -27.30
N LEU A 61 16.28 6.16 -26.26
CA LEU A 61 16.09 5.73 -24.88
C LEU A 61 14.63 5.96 -24.49
N LYS A 62 13.74 5.05 -24.91
CA LYS A 62 12.42 4.93 -24.29
C LYS A 62 12.62 4.95 -22.77
N PRO A 63 11.85 5.77 -21.99
CA PRO A 63 11.95 5.72 -20.56
C PRO A 63 11.79 4.26 -20.17
N LYS A 64 12.81 3.69 -19.48
CA LYS A 64 12.65 2.36 -18.88
C LYS A 64 11.34 2.45 -18.11
N ASN A 65 10.34 1.70 -18.57
CA ASN A 65 9.13 1.44 -17.83
C ASN A 65 9.57 1.09 -16.41
N THR A 66 9.59 2.06 -15.53
CA THR A 66 9.50 1.77 -14.10
C THR A 66 8.19 1.03 -13.99
N LYS A 67 8.28 -0.30 -13.84
CA LYS A 67 7.11 -1.17 -13.58
C LYS A 67 6.26 -0.41 -12.58
N PRO A 68 4.98 -0.17 -12.86
CA PRO A 68 4.13 0.58 -11.94
C PRO A 68 4.33 -0.08 -10.58
N ARG A 69 4.75 0.70 -9.59
CA ARG A 69 4.90 0.20 -8.21
C ARG A 69 3.55 -0.35 -7.86
N LYS A 70 3.50 -1.63 -7.48
CA LYS A 70 2.26 -2.36 -7.21
C LYS A 70 1.41 -1.52 -6.26
N SER A 71 0.39 -0.88 -6.78
CA SER A 71 -0.56 -0.05 -6.01
C SER A 71 -1.53 -0.90 -5.19
N HIS A 72 -1.28 -2.22 -5.11
CA HIS A 72 -2.17 -3.20 -4.46
C HIS A 72 -3.64 -3.09 -4.91
N GLY A 73 -3.90 -2.59 -6.12
CA GLY A 73 -5.26 -2.43 -6.61
C GLY A 73 -6.05 -1.29 -5.94
N VAL A 74 -5.36 -0.27 -5.42
CA VAL A 74 -5.98 0.89 -4.78
C VAL A 74 -5.63 2.15 -5.54
N LEU A 75 -6.63 2.98 -5.79
CA LEU A 75 -6.53 4.35 -6.30
C LEU A 75 -6.62 5.32 -5.12
N VAL A 76 -5.81 6.36 -5.14
CA VAL A 76 -5.82 7.43 -4.15
C VAL A 76 -6.26 8.70 -4.86
N GLU A 77 -7.40 9.28 -4.47
CA GLU A 77 -8.01 10.44 -5.17
C GLU A 77 -8.17 10.21 -6.69
N GLY A 78 -8.40 8.95 -7.10
CA GLY A 78 -8.51 8.55 -8.50
C GLY A 78 -7.19 8.31 -9.23
N GLU A 79 -6.04 8.55 -8.59
CA GLU A 79 -4.72 8.33 -9.19
C GLU A 79 -4.10 7.00 -8.77
N ALA A 80 -3.52 6.29 -9.74
CA ALA A 80 -2.75 5.08 -9.51
C ALA A 80 -1.25 5.39 -9.30
N GLY A 81 -0.54 4.49 -8.62
CA GLY A 81 0.94 4.52 -8.55
C GLY A 81 1.53 5.20 -7.32
N LEU A 82 0.72 5.69 -6.40
CA LEU A 82 1.17 6.15 -5.10
C LEU A 82 1.63 4.97 -4.22
N LEU A 83 2.49 5.23 -3.24
CA LEU A 83 2.97 4.21 -2.32
C LEU A 83 1.86 3.87 -1.32
N VAL A 84 1.10 2.82 -1.63
CA VAL A 84 -0.02 2.32 -0.83
C VAL A 84 0.37 1.02 -0.15
N ARG A 85 -0.10 0.82 1.07
CA ARG A 85 0.01 -0.42 1.84
C ARG A 85 -1.34 -0.79 2.44
N LEU A 86 -1.76 -2.04 2.27
CA LEU A 86 -2.91 -2.58 2.98
C LEU A 86 -2.55 -2.82 4.45
N ALA A 87 -3.40 -2.37 5.36
CA ALA A 87 -3.18 -2.48 6.79
C ALA A 87 -3.36 -3.92 7.27
N ARG A 88 -2.44 -4.40 8.10
CA ARG A 88 -2.47 -5.78 8.62
C ARG A 88 -3.52 -6.02 9.71
N CYS A 89 -4.03 -4.97 10.33
CA CYS A 89 -5.01 -5.07 11.41
C CYS A 89 -6.41 -5.45 10.94
N CYS A 90 -6.78 -5.06 9.71
CA CYS A 90 -8.09 -5.32 9.12
C CYS A 90 -8.03 -6.02 7.75
N ASN A 91 -6.84 -6.06 7.13
CA ASN A 91 -6.57 -6.81 5.90
C ASN A 91 -7.59 -6.56 4.77
N PRO A 92 -7.80 -5.28 4.36
CA PRO A 92 -8.86 -4.91 3.43
C PRO A 92 -8.69 -5.62 2.08
N ILE A 93 -9.81 -6.02 1.49
CA ILE A 93 -9.89 -6.67 0.16
C ILE A 93 -10.93 -5.96 -0.72
N PRO A 94 -10.88 -6.09 -2.05
CA PRO A 94 -11.88 -5.50 -2.94
C PRO A 94 -13.31 -5.91 -2.57
N GLY A 95 -14.16 -4.91 -2.40
CA GLY A 95 -15.53 -5.05 -1.90
C GLY A 95 -15.71 -4.47 -0.49
N ASP A 96 -14.63 -4.35 0.30
CA ASP A 96 -14.67 -3.62 1.57
C ASP A 96 -14.72 -2.11 1.31
N ILE A 97 -15.41 -1.39 2.19
CA ILE A 97 -15.35 0.08 2.24
C ILE A 97 -14.03 0.45 2.89
N ILE A 98 -13.19 1.22 2.18
CA ILE A 98 -11.82 1.53 2.61
C ILE A 98 -11.60 3.01 2.82
N THR A 99 -10.64 3.33 3.68
CA THR A 99 -10.12 4.67 3.91
C THR A 99 -8.60 4.64 3.93
N GLY A 100 -7.97 5.71 3.42
CA GLY A 100 -6.53 5.89 3.42
C GLY A 100 -6.09 6.73 4.61
N TYR A 101 -4.95 6.39 5.19
CA TYR A 101 -4.28 7.15 6.24
C TYR A 101 -2.87 7.51 5.81
N ILE A 102 -2.55 8.80 5.75
CA ILE A 102 -1.23 9.30 5.36
C ILE A 102 -0.26 9.10 6.53
N THR A 103 0.69 8.19 6.34
CA THR A 103 1.69 7.88 7.36
C THR A 103 2.94 8.75 7.22
N ARG A 104 3.64 9.00 8.34
CA ARG A 104 4.92 9.73 8.32
C ARG A 104 6.01 8.87 7.66
N GLY A 105 6.33 9.15 6.39
CA GLY A 105 7.44 8.54 5.64
C GLY A 105 7.22 7.13 5.10
N ARG A 106 6.03 6.51 5.28
CA ARG A 106 5.74 5.15 4.79
C ARG A 106 4.68 5.09 3.67
N GLY A 107 4.22 6.25 3.19
CA GLY A 107 3.14 6.36 2.22
C GLY A 107 1.76 6.24 2.88
N ILE A 108 0.79 5.75 2.14
CA ILE A 108 -0.61 5.67 2.56
C ILE A 108 -0.91 4.26 3.06
N SER A 109 -1.43 4.16 4.28
CA SER A 109 -1.94 2.91 4.85
C SER A 109 -3.45 2.84 4.61
N VAL A 110 -3.91 1.79 3.93
CA VAL A 110 -5.33 1.59 3.62
C VAL A 110 -5.94 0.62 4.61
N HIS A 111 -7.03 1.03 5.23
CA HIS A 111 -7.79 0.28 6.22
C HIS A 111 -9.23 0.08 5.75
N CYS A 112 -9.93 -0.90 6.33
CA CYS A 112 -11.39 -0.93 6.29
C CYS A 112 -11.93 0.28 7.09
N SER A 113 -13.01 0.90 6.62
CA SER A 113 -13.56 2.10 7.25
C SER A 113 -14.10 1.85 8.67
N ASP A 114 -14.47 0.61 8.98
CA ASP A 114 -14.92 0.13 10.29
C ASP A 114 -13.79 -0.37 11.21
N CYS A 115 -12.53 -0.25 10.76
CA CYS A 115 -11.39 -0.71 11.54
C CYS A 115 -11.25 0.06 12.88
N PRO A 116 -11.13 -0.63 14.03
CA PRO A 116 -10.98 0.03 15.33
C PRO A 116 -9.80 1.01 15.38
N ASN A 117 -8.71 0.75 14.66
CA ASN A 117 -7.56 1.66 14.59
C ASN A 117 -7.85 2.95 13.83
N VAL A 118 -8.85 2.95 12.95
CA VAL A 118 -9.33 4.14 12.24
C VAL A 118 -10.35 4.87 13.11
N LEU A 119 -11.32 4.15 13.66
CA LEU A 119 -12.39 4.73 14.48
C LEU A 119 -11.87 5.40 15.77
N ASN A 120 -10.78 4.87 16.33
CA ASN A 120 -10.18 5.41 17.57
C ASN A 120 -9.12 6.49 17.30
N SER A 121 -8.83 6.85 16.06
CA SER A 121 -7.86 7.90 15.69
C SER A 121 -8.50 9.29 15.74
N ASN A 122 -9.07 9.69 16.89
CA ASN A 122 -9.89 10.89 17.06
C ASN A 122 -9.20 12.23 16.72
N ASP A 123 -7.87 12.28 16.63
CA ASP A 123 -7.12 13.54 16.47
C ASP A 123 -6.44 13.72 15.10
N GLU A 124 -6.64 12.80 14.15
CA GLU A 124 -5.88 12.80 12.90
C GLU A 124 -6.76 12.78 11.63
N TYR A 125 -7.96 13.36 11.67
CA TYR A 125 -8.83 13.48 10.47
C TYR A 125 -8.14 14.17 9.30
N GLU A 126 -7.22 15.10 9.57
CA GLU A 126 -6.42 15.80 8.53
C GLU A 126 -5.50 14.87 7.71
N ARG A 127 -5.29 13.64 8.19
CA ARG A 127 -4.48 12.63 7.51
C ARG A 127 -5.29 11.57 6.80
N MET A 128 -6.60 11.65 6.89
CA MET A 128 -7.49 10.77 6.14
C MET A 128 -7.54 11.24 4.69
N ILE A 129 -7.49 10.29 3.78
CA ILE A 129 -7.55 10.53 2.34
C ILE A 129 -8.53 9.55 1.72
N GLU A 130 -9.25 10.01 0.72
CA GLU A 130 -10.17 9.16 -0.04
C GLU A 130 -9.39 8.15 -0.88
N VAL A 131 -9.78 6.90 -0.78
CA VAL A 131 -9.21 5.80 -1.54
C VAL A 131 -10.32 4.90 -2.07
N SER A 132 -10.10 4.32 -3.24
CA SER A 132 -11.03 3.40 -3.88
C SER A 132 -10.30 2.19 -4.46
N TRP A 133 -11.04 1.09 -4.68
CA TRP A 133 -10.48 -0.07 -5.37
C TRP A 133 -10.40 0.17 -6.87
N ASP A 134 -9.28 -0.22 -7.46
CA ASP A 134 -9.13 -0.26 -8.92
C ASP A 134 -9.74 -1.55 -9.45
N ILE A 135 -10.90 -1.45 -10.08
CA ILE A 135 -11.65 -2.58 -10.64
C ILE A 135 -10.98 -3.23 -11.86
N ASN A 136 -9.97 -2.58 -12.45
CA ASN A 136 -9.28 -3.06 -13.64
C ASN A 136 -8.07 -3.97 -13.32
N ILE A 137 -7.75 -4.19 -12.04
CA ILE A 137 -6.59 -4.98 -11.64
C ILE A 137 -7.04 -6.35 -11.13
N ASP A 138 -6.64 -7.42 -11.85
CA ASP A 138 -6.81 -8.81 -11.39
C ASP A 138 -5.69 -9.16 -10.39
N THR A 139 -5.87 -8.75 -9.14
CA THR A 139 -4.94 -9.06 -8.03
C THR A 139 -5.62 -10.04 -7.07
N LYS A 140 -4.85 -11.03 -6.60
CA LYS A 140 -5.30 -11.96 -5.56
C LYS A 140 -4.86 -11.46 -4.18
N TYR A 141 -5.76 -11.59 -3.22
CA TYR A 141 -5.58 -11.14 -1.85
C TYR A 141 -5.58 -12.34 -0.91
N LYS A 142 -4.69 -12.33 0.08
CA LYS A 142 -4.61 -13.41 1.06
C LYS A 142 -5.53 -13.11 2.23
N VAL A 143 -6.47 -14.01 2.49
CA VAL A 143 -7.40 -13.95 3.62
C VAL A 143 -7.15 -15.16 4.51
N ALA A 144 -7.10 -14.94 5.83
CA ALA A 144 -7.04 -16.00 6.82
C ALA A 144 -8.44 -16.24 7.40
N ILE A 145 -8.88 -17.52 7.39
CA ILE A 145 -10.15 -17.94 7.97
C ILE A 145 -9.83 -18.97 9.05
N GLU A 146 -10.36 -18.75 10.25
CA GLU A 146 -10.30 -19.72 11.35
C GLU A 146 -11.66 -20.40 11.51
N ILE A 147 -11.64 -21.73 11.56
CA ILE A 147 -12.82 -22.58 11.72
C ILE A 147 -12.64 -23.40 12.98
N ILE A 148 -13.62 -23.35 13.87
CA ILE A 148 -13.69 -24.21 15.05
C ILE A 148 -14.82 -25.22 14.80
N CYS A 149 -14.47 -26.50 14.79
CA CYS A 149 -15.42 -27.58 14.50
C CYS A 149 -15.25 -28.78 15.47
N SER A 150 -16.18 -29.72 15.43
CA SER A 150 -16.02 -31.01 16.15
C SER A 150 -14.93 -31.85 15.48
N ASP A 151 -14.05 -32.42 16.29
CA ASP A 151 -13.02 -33.35 15.80
C ASP A 151 -13.65 -34.69 15.45
N LYS A 152 -13.92 -34.90 14.15
CA LYS A 152 -14.49 -36.10 13.58
C LYS A 152 -13.65 -36.56 12.40
N ALA A 153 -13.60 -37.88 12.20
CA ALA A 153 -12.94 -38.44 11.02
C ALA A 153 -13.59 -37.90 9.74
N GLY A 154 -12.77 -37.36 8.82
CA GLY A 154 -13.22 -36.82 7.54
C GLY A 154 -13.55 -35.32 7.54
N VAL A 155 -13.68 -34.65 8.69
CA VAL A 155 -14.05 -33.24 8.77
C VAL A 155 -13.11 -32.33 7.96
N LEU A 156 -11.82 -32.60 7.94
CA LEU A 156 -10.86 -31.82 7.18
C LEU A 156 -11.10 -31.93 5.66
N ASN A 157 -11.49 -33.14 5.19
CA ASN A 157 -11.84 -33.33 3.77
C ASN A 157 -13.09 -32.52 3.40
N GLU A 158 -14.12 -32.54 4.23
CA GLU A 158 -15.34 -31.74 4.02
C GLU A 158 -15.01 -30.26 3.96
N LEU A 159 -14.21 -29.74 4.88
CA LEU A 159 -13.78 -28.34 4.90
C LEU A 159 -12.94 -27.94 3.67
N MET A 160 -12.10 -28.85 3.13
CA MET A 160 -11.30 -28.59 1.94
C MET A 160 -12.11 -28.59 0.65
N MET A 161 -13.26 -29.27 0.60
CA MET A 161 -14.13 -29.26 -0.58
C MET A 161 -14.70 -27.87 -0.87
N VAL A 162 -15.02 -27.08 0.16
CA VAL A 162 -15.66 -25.77 0.02
C VAL A 162 -14.80 -24.75 -0.76
N PRO A 163 -13.53 -24.50 -0.42
CA PRO A 163 -12.66 -23.66 -1.25
C PRO A 163 -12.43 -24.22 -2.65
N SER A 164 -12.35 -25.54 -2.79
CA SER A 164 -12.17 -26.21 -4.08
C SER A 164 -13.34 -26.00 -5.02
N GLU A 165 -14.58 -26.18 -4.55
CA GLU A 165 -15.79 -25.91 -5.30
C GLU A 165 -15.94 -24.43 -5.68
N SER A 166 -15.49 -23.54 -4.78
CA SER A 166 -15.47 -22.10 -5.02
C SER A 166 -14.33 -21.65 -5.96
N LYS A 167 -13.49 -22.59 -6.44
CA LYS A 167 -12.30 -22.35 -7.26
C LYS A 167 -11.33 -21.33 -6.64
N VAL A 168 -11.21 -21.37 -5.32
CA VAL A 168 -10.32 -20.51 -4.54
C VAL A 168 -9.06 -21.28 -4.17
N ASN A 169 -7.90 -20.68 -4.43
CA ASN A 169 -6.62 -21.30 -4.12
C ASN A 169 -6.34 -21.26 -2.61
N ILE A 170 -5.93 -22.40 -2.05
CA ILE A 170 -5.50 -22.53 -0.66
C ILE A 170 -3.98 -22.37 -0.63
N SER A 171 -3.47 -21.30 -0.01
CA SER A 171 -2.02 -21.07 0.12
C SER A 171 -1.41 -21.76 1.33
N SER A 172 -2.18 -21.97 2.39
CA SER A 172 -1.78 -22.80 3.54
C SER A 172 -2.97 -23.31 4.33
N ILE A 173 -2.77 -24.43 4.98
CA ILE A 173 -3.70 -25.05 5.93
C ILE A 173 -2.92 -25.40 7.21
N ASN A 174 -3.53 -25.12 8.34
CA ASN A 174 -3.03 -25.56 9.64
C ASN A 174 -4.21 -26.06 10.47
N ALA A 175 -4.19 -27.33 10.85
CA ALA A 175 -5.22 -27.95 11.67
C ALA A 175 -4.62 -28.38 13.02
N ARG A 176 -5.34 -28.13 14.09
CA ARG A 176 -4.96 -28.51 15.46
C ARG A 176 -6.17 -29.07 16.20
N THR A 177 -6.03 -30.25 16.77
CA THR A 177 -7.05 -30.88 17.62
C THR A 177 -6.83 -30.53 19.07
N HIS A 178 -7.92 -30.47 19.83
CA HIS A 178 -7.94 -30.12 21.25
C HIS A 178 -8.51 -31.26 22.08
N LYS A 179 -8.16 -31.30 23.38
CA LYS A 179 -8.60 -32.36 24.32
C LYS A 179 -10.12 -32.43 24.51
N ASN A 180 -10.84 -31.32 24.23
CA ASN A 180 -12.29 -31.19 24.32
C ASN A 180 -13.03 -31.74 23.09
N LYS A 181 -12.37 -32.53 22.23
CA LYS A 181 -12.92 -33.06 20.96
C LYS A 181 -13.35 -32.00 19.98
N THR A 182 -12.69 -30.86 20.00
CA THR A 182 -12.80 -29.84 18.95
C THR A 182 -11.51 -29.75 18.14
N ALA A 183 -11.62 -29.27 16.91
CA ALA A 183 -10.48 -28.93 16.05
C ALA A 183 -10.56 -27.48 15.64
N THR A 184 -9.40 -26.81 15.61
CA THR A 184 -9.25 -25.49 15.00
C THR A 184 -8.51 -25.65 13.69
N VAL A 185 -9.11 -25.20 12.60
CA VAL A 185 -8.55 -25.24 11.25
C VAL A 185 -8.37 -23.82 10.74
N ASN A 186 -7.14 -23.46 10.40
CA ASN A 186 -6.80 -22.16 9.85
C ASN A 186 -6.48 -22.34 8.37
N PHE A 187 -7.24 -21.66 7.49
CA PHE A 187 -6.98 -21.56 6.07
C PHE A 187 -6.38 -20.21 5.72
N SER A 188 -5.39 -20.20 4.83
CA SER A 188 -5.01 -19.00 4.09
C SER A 188 -5.47 -19.17 2.65
N LEU A 189 -6.41 -18.36 2.22
CA LEU A 189 -7.05 -18.41 0.90
C LEU A 189 -6.59 -17.24 0.03
N GLU A 190 -6.52 -17.46 -1.29
CA GLU A 190 -6.25 -16.41 -2.27
C GLU A 190 -7.56 -16.04 -2.99
N VAL A 191 -8.15 -14.93 -2.58
CA VAL A 191 -9.46 -14.44 -3.09
C VAL A 191 -9.30 -13.21 -3.96
N SER A 192 -10.28 -12.95 -4.82
CA SER A 192 -10.32 -11.73 -5.64
C SER A 192 -11.12 -10.61 -5.00
N ASN A 193 -12.12 -10.93 -4.16
CA ASN A 193 -13.02 -9.96 -3.54
C ASN A 193 -13.72 -10.52 -2.30
N ALA A 194 -14.40 -9.63 -1.57
CA ALA A 194 -15.15 -9.95 -0.36
C ALA A 194 -16.31 -10.93 -0.62
N GLN A 195 -16.97 -10.86 -1.77
CA GLN A 195 -18.09 -11.78 -2.11
C GLN A 195 -17.64 -13.24 -2.18
N GLN A 196 -16.41 -13.53 -2.64
CA GLN A 196 -15.87 -14.89 -2.60
C GLN A 196 -15.70 -15.38 -1.17
N VAL A 197 -15.25 -14.51 -0.27
CA VAL A 197 -15.10 -14.85 1.17
C VAL A 197 -16.46 -15.16 1.78
N GLU A 198 -17.48 -14.32 1.53
CA GLU A 198 -18.82 -14.51 2.04
C GLU A 198 -19.45 -15.85 1.58
N ARG A 199 -19.28 -16.22 0.29
CA ARG A 199 -19.73 -17.51 -0.23
C ARG A 199 -19.07 -18.67 0.50
N ILE A 200 -17.76 -18.62 0.68
CA ILE A 200 -17.00 -19.63 1.42
C ILE A 200 -17.49 -19.72 2.86
N MET A 201 -17.64 -18.60 3.54
CA MET A 201 -18.13 -18.56 4.91
C MET A 201 -19.56 -19.10 5.06
N THR A 202 -20.42 -18.88 4.07
CA THR A 202 -21.77 -19.42 4.05
C THR A 202 -21.78 -20.93 3.88
N ASN A 203 -20.91 -21.48 3.02
CA ASN A 203 -20.83 -22.92 2.77
C ASN A 203 -20.08 -23.69 3.86
N LEU A 204 -19.32 -23.00 4.73
CA LEU A 204 -18.62 -23.57 5.88
C LEU A 204 -19.48 -23.64 7.15
N ARG A 205 -20.67 -23.06 7.14
CA ARG A 205 -21.63 -23.10 8.26
C ARG A 205 -22.54 -24.32 8.18
#